data_a5ea983b20302626882cf02f30f8c557
#
_entry.id   a5ea983b20302626882cf02f30f8c557
#
_cell.length_a   1.000
_cell.length_b   1.000
_cell.length_c   1.000
_cell.angle_alpha   90.00
_cell.angle_beta   90.00
_cell.angle_gamma   90.00
#
_symmetry.space_group_name_H-M   'P 1'
#
loop_
_entity.id
_entity.type
_entity.pdbx_description
1 polymer ?
#
loop_
_entity_poly.entity_id
_entity_poly.type
_entity_poly.pdbx_seq_one_letter_code
_entity_poly.pdbx_strand_id
1 'polypeptide(L)'
;MENQEIILQNQFIEYANNSMEKISANDTPRVKQLRQEALKRFIDKGFPTKKMEKWRNSRMIECVNENYNLDSIENKKHDFCCVIQNLDTEVVTLTNGMFSEDESLKTLKDGIVIGSTRKAMQQYPELFEKYFGTCNVNDANGFYDINTAL
;
A
#
# COMPACT_ATOMS: atom_id res chain seq x y z
N MET A 1 -4.43 12.50 23.93
CA MET A 1 -4.05 12.45 22.50
C MET A 1 -3.07 11.30 22.18
N GLU A 2 -2.19 10.90 23.11
CA GLU A 2 -1.30 9.73 22.88
C GLU A 2 -2.04 8.39 22.77
N ASN A 3 -3.18 8.21 23.43
CA ASN A 3 -3.90 6.92 23.41
C ASN A 3 -4.62 6.59 22.08
N GLN A 4 -4.94 7.57 21.24
CA GLN A 4 -5.64 7.31 19.97
C GLN A 4 -4.68 6.86 18.87
N GLU A 5 -3.47 7.42 18.82
CA GLU A 5 -2.42 6.98 17.90
C GLU A 5 -2.06 5.51 18.13
N ILE A 6 -2.05 5.08 19.40
CA ILE A 6 -1.78 3.69 19.78
C ILE A 6 -2.90 2.75 19.27
N ILE A 7 -4.16 3.16 19.30
CA ILE A 7 -5.29 2.31 18.87
C ILE A 7 -5.17 1.94 17.39
N LEU A 8 -5.01 2.91 16.49
CA LEU A 8 -4.91 2.64 15.06
C LEU A 8 -3.64 1.86 14.71
N GLN A 9 -2.52 2.18 15.34
CA GLN A 9 -1.28 1.43 15.15
C GLN A 9 -1.48 -0.05 15.51
N ASN A 10 -2.12 -0.32 16.64
CA ASN A 10 -2.41 -1.68 17.07
C ASN A 10 -3.38 -2.39 16.12
N GLN A 11 -4.41 -1.70 15.60
CA GLN A 11 -5.32 -2.25 14.60
C GLN A 11 -4.57 -2.68 13.32
N PHE A 12 -3.65 -1.86 12.83
CA PHE A 12 -2.84 -2.22 11.66
C PHE A 12 -1.88 -3.38 11.94
N ILE A 13 -1.27 -3.43 13.12
CA ILE A 13 -0.40 -4.53 13.51
C ILE A 13 -1.19 -5.83 13.60
N GLU A 14 -2.36 -5.80 14.24
CA GLU A 14 -3.24 -6.96 14.35
C GLU A 14 -3.73 -7.43 12.98
N TYR A 15 -4.18 -6.51 12.12
CA TYR A 15 -4.59 -6.81 10.76
C TYR A 15 -3.44 -7.43 9.95
N ALA A 16 -2.23 -6.85 10.02
CA ALA A 16 -1.08 -7.38 9.35
C ALA A 16 -0.74 -8.80 9.80
N ASN A 17 -0.72 -9.04 11.11
CA ASN A 17 -0.44 -10.37 11.66
C ASN A 17 -1.46 -11.41 11.22
N ASN A 18 -2.75 -11.06 11.21
CA ASN A 18 -3.84 -11.97 10.84
C ASN A 18 -3.91 -12.22 9.33
N SER A 19 -3.46 -11.27 8.52
CA SER A 19 -3.57 -11.31 7.06
C SER A 19 -2.27 -11.65 6.35
N MET A 20 -1.13 -11.66 7.03
CA MET A 20 0.19 -11.81 6.43
C MET A 20 0.33 -13.07 5.57
N GLU A 21 -0.16 -14.20 6.04
CA GLU A 21 -0.11 -15.45 5.26
C GLU A 21 -0.90 -15.35 3.96
N LYS A 22 -2.08 -14.74 4.01
CA LYS A 22 -2.94 -14.55 2.84
C LYS A 22 -2.35 -13.54 1.87
N ILE A 23 -1.81 -12.42 2.38
CA ILE A 23 -1.20 -11.37 1.58
C ILE A 23 0.04 -11.91 0.86
N SER A 24 0.89 -12.62 1.59
CA SER A 24 2.18 -13.12 1.09
C SER A 24 2.12 -14.48 0.41
N ALA A 25 0.93 -15.06 0.19
CA ALA A 25 0.78 -16.42 -0.34
C ALA A 25 1.51 -16.65 -1.68
N ASN A 26 1.53 -15.63 -2.54
CA ASN A 26 2.17 -15.68 -3.85
C ASN A 26 3.46 -14.87 -3.94
N ASP A 27 3.96 -14.36 -2.82
CA ASP A 27 5.17 -13.57 -2.80
C ASP A 27 6.41 -14.45 -2.97
N THR A 28 7.44 -13.89 -3.61
CA THR A 28 8.77 -14.51 -3.62
C THR A 28 9.40 -14.45 -2.20
N PRO A 29 10.38 -15.30 -1.91
CA PRO A 29 11.04 -15.30 -0.60
C PRO A 29 11.57 -13.91 -0.18
N ARG A 30 12.13 -13.17 -1.15
CA ARG A 30 12.62 -11.81 -0.91
C ARG A 30 11.50 -10.84 -0.56
N VAL A 31 10.40 -10.87 -1.29
CA VAL A 31 9.25 -10.00 -1.02
C VAL A 31 8.65 -10.30 0.35
N LYS A 32 8.52 -11.57 0.72
CA LYS A 32 8.10 -11.98 2.07
C LYS A 32 9.00 -11.40 3.16
N GLN A 33 10.30 -11.50 2.97
CA GLN A 33 11.27 -10.93 3.90
C GLN A 33 11.12 -9.41 4.02
N LEU A 34 10.99 -8.70 2.90
CA LEU A 34 10.81 -7.24 2.89
C LEU A 34 9.54 -6.82 3.62
N ARG A 35 8.41 -7.55 3.47
CA ARG A 35 7.18 -7.28 4.21
C ARG A 35 7.35 -7.47 5.71
N GLN A 36 7.99 -8.56 6.13
CA GLN A 36 8.26 -8.84 7.55
C GLN A 36 9.17 -7.78 8.17
N GLU A 37 10.22 -7.37 7.46
CA GLU A 37 11.12 -6.31 7.91
C GLU A 37 10.39 -4.95 8.00
N ALA A 38 9.52 -4.65 7.03
CA ALA A 38 8.71 -3.44 7.04
C ALA A 38 7.73 -3.42 8.22
N LEU A 39 7.03 -4.54 8.47
CA LEU A 39 6.16 -4.67 9.64
C LEU A 39 6.92 -4.47 10.95
N LYS A 40 8.09 -5.07 11.08
CA LYS A 40 8.94 -4.89 12.25
C LYS A 40 9.32 -3.42 12.45
N ARG A 41 9.75 -2.73 11.38
CA ARG A 41 10.06 -1.29 11.47
C ARG A 41 8.84 -0.46 11.85
N PHE A 42 7.63 -0.82 11.35
CA PHE A 42 6.39 -0.16 11.73
C PHE A 42 6.05 -0.37 13.20
N ILE A 43 6.22 -1.58 13.74
CA ILE A 43 6.03 -1.88 15.17
C ILE A 43 6.96 -1.03 16.03
N ASP A 44 8.23 -0.92 15.62
CA ASP A 44 9.24 -0.19 16.39
C ASP A 44 9.07 1.33 16.34
N LYS A 45 8.66 1.89 15.19
CA LYS A 45 8.63 3.35 14.97
C LYS A 45 7.23 3.96 15.02
N GLY A 46 6.19 3.20 14.67
CA GLY A 46 4.83 3.67 14.55
C GLY A 46 4.62 4.69 13.43
N PHE A 47 3.48 5.37 13.50
CA PHE A 47 3.19 6.49 12.59
C PHE A 47 4.05 7.73 12.91
N PRO A 48 4.34 8.57 11.91
CA PRO A 48 5.05 9.81 12.15
C PRO A 48 4.23 10.75 13.04
N THR A 49 4.90 11.47 13.89
CA THR A 49 4.29 12.40 14.86
C THR A 49 4.61 13.86 14.51
N LYS A 50 3.85 14.83 15.10
CA LYS A 50 4.13 16.27 14.97
C LYS A 50 5.51 16.67 15.51
N LYS A 51 6.16 15.83 16.30
CA LYS A 51 7.54 16.05 16.78
C LYS A 51 8.56 15.93 15.65
N MET A 52 8.22 15.20 14.59
CA MET A 52 9.07 15.08 13.40
C MET A 52 8.90 16.31 12.52
N GLU A 53 10.01 17.00 12.19
CA GLU A 53 9.99 18.25 11.43
C GLU A 53 9.20 18.18 10.12
N LYS A 54 9.40 17.11 9.35
CA LYS A 54 8.72 16.86 8.06
C LYS A 54 7.19 16.75 8.20
N TRP A 55 6.69 16.39 9.41
CA TRP A 55 5.28 16.12 9.68
C TRP A 55 4.61 17.16 10.59
N ARG A 56 5.36 18.16 11.08
CA ARG A 56 4.88 19.14 12.04
C ARG A 56 3.62 19.90 11.59
N ASN A 57 3.54 20.22 10.30
CA ASN A 57 2.43 20.96 9.72
C ASN A 57 1.44 20.06 8.96
N SER A 58 1.59 18.74 9.05
CA SER A 58 0.69 17.79 8.38
C SER A 58 -0.57 17.54 9.22
N ARG A 59 -1.73 17.49 8.55
CA ARG A 59 -3.01 17.06 9.15
C ARG A 59 -3.19 15.54 9.13
N MET A 60 -2.25 14.78 8.59
CA MET A 60 -2.33 13.31 8.53
C MET A 60 -2.54 12.66 9.89
N ILE A 61 -2.02 13.30 10.97
CA ILE A 61 -2.21 12.81 12.34
C ILE A 61 -3.69 12.83 12.76
N GLU A 62 -4.50 13.72 12.20
CA GLU A 62 -5.94 13.74 12.44
C GLU A 62 -6.61 12.51 11.80
N CYS A 63 -6.14 12.10 10.61
CA CYS A 63 -6.66 10.91 9.94
C CYS A 63 -6.29 9.60 10.66
N VAL A 64 -5.11 9.50 11.28
CA VAL A 64 -4.70 8.29 12.01
C VAL A 64 -5.38 8.17 13.39
N ASN A 65 -6.11 9.19 13.82
CA ASN A 65 -6.90 9.18 15.06
C ASN A 65 -8.33 8.66 14.85
N GLU A 66 -8.72 8.36 13.62
CA GLU A 66 -10.02 7.78 13.32
C GLU A 66 -10.00 6.26 13.42
N ASN A 67 -11.15 5.69 13.72
CA ASN A 67 -11.31 4.24 13.77
C ASN A 67 -11.75 3.73 12.40
N TYR A 68 -10.92 2.94 11.74
CA TYR A 68 -11.20 2.41 10.41
C TYR A 68 -11.61 0.95 10.48
N ASN A 69 -12.56 0.56 9.63
CA ASN A 69 -12.83 -0.84 9.38
C ASN A 69 -11.90 -1.35 8.27
N LEU A 70 -10.86 -2.08 8.67
CA LEU A 70 -9.83 -2.59 7.76
C LEU A 70 -10.31 -3.83 6.97
N ASP A 71 -11.39 -4.49 7.40
CA ASP A 71 -11.92 -5.71 6.77
C ASP A 71 -12.96 -5.44 5.68
N SER A 72 -13.58 -4.25 5.67
CA SER A 72 -14.65 -3.92 4.74
C SER A 72 -14.19 -3.18 3.49
N ILE A 73 -13.42 -3.86 2.65
CA ILE A 73 -13.12 -3.33 1.31
C ILE A 73 -14.26 -3.78 0.37
N GLU A 74 -15.33 -2.99 0.32
CA GLU A 74 -16.36 -3.17 -0.70
C GLU A 74 -15.80 -2.68 -2.04
N ASN A 75 -15.65 -3.61 -2.98
CA ASN A 75 -15.26 -3.33 -4.37
C ASN A 75 -16.47 -2.73 -5.11
N LYS A 76 -16.84 -1.48 -4.81
CA LYS A 76 -17.86 -0.75 -5.55
C LYS A 76 -17.21 -0.12 -6.79
N LYS A 77 -17.60 -0.58 -7.97
CA LYS A 77 -17.27 0.14 -9.20
C LYS A 77 -17.93 1.52 -9.14
N HIS A 78 -17.11 2.55 -9.16
CA HIS A 78 -17.57 3.92 -9.31
C HIS A 78 -17.33 4.35 -10.75
N ASP A 79 -18.37 4.86 -11.40
CA ASP A 79 -18.22 5.51 -12.70
C ASP A 79 -17.57 6.87 -12.48
N PHE A 80 -16.32 6.99 -12.88
CA PHE A 80 -15.61 8.26 -12.84
C PHE A 80 -15.99 9.12 -14.02
N CYS A 81 -16.68 10.25 -13.76
CA CYS A 81 -17.07 11.22 -14.77
C CYS A 81 -15.98 12.28 -15.09
N CYS A 82 -14.85 12.25 -14.40
CA CYS A 82 -13.83 13.30 -14.49
C CYS A 82 -12.63 12.93 -15.38
N VAL A 83 -12.89 12.22 -16.48
CA VAL A 83 -11.85 11.96 -17.48
C VAL A 83 -11.71 13.19 -18.38
N ILE A 84 -10.48 13.67 -18.56
CA ILE A 84 -10.21 14.77 -19.50
C ILE A 84 -10.46 14.24 -20.92
N GLN A 85 -11.48 14.77 -21.57
CA GLN A 85 -11.83 14.39 -22.94
C GLN A 85 -10.74 14.84 -23.91
N ASN A 86 -10.48 14.04 -24.96
CA ASN A 86 -9.51 14.33 -26.02
C ASN A 86 -8.03 14.29 -25.57
N LEU A 87 -7.73 13.70 -24.41
CA LEU A 87 -6.37 13.40 -24.02
C LEU A 87 -6.11 11.89 -24.22
N ASP A 88 -5.09 11.56 -25.00
CA ASP A 88 -4.67 10.15 -25.19
C ASP A 88 -3.98 9.67 -23.91
N THR A 89 -4.77 9.13 -22.99
CA THR A 89 -4.33 8.71 -21.65
C THR A 89 -4.89 7.34 -21.31
N GLU A 90 -4.09 6.56 -20.59
CA GLU A 90 -4.55 5.37 -19.89
C GLU A 90 -4.95 5.76 -18.47
N VAL A 91 -6.20 5.46 -18.13
CA VAL A 91 -6.75 5.75 -16.80
C VAL A 91 -6.74 4.49 -15.96
N VAL A 92 -6.15 4.57 -14.79
CA VAL A 92 -6.15 3.52 -13.77
C VAL A 92 -7.02 3.95 -12.62
N THR A 93 -8.02 3.15 -12.28
CA THR A 93 -8.95 3.45 -11.21
C THR A 93 -8.67 2.59 -9.99
N LEU A 94 -8.50 3.24 -8.84
CA LEU A 94 -8.37 2.60 -7.54
C LEU A 94 -9.56 3.00 -6.66
N THR A 95 -10.20 2.02 -6.05
CA THR A 95 -11.25 2.26 -5.04
C THR A 95 -10.76 1.75 -3.70
N ASN A 96 -10.64 2.64 -2.71
CA ASN A 96 -10.07 2.33 -1.40
C ASN A 96 -8.70 1.62 -1.48
N GLY A 97 -7.85 2.04 -2.41
CA GLY A 97 -6.54 1.44 -2.64
C GLY A 97 -6.54 0.13 -3.44
N MET A 98 -7.72 -0.40 -3.76
CA MET A 98 -7.86 -1.63 -4.56
C MET A 98 -8.04 -1.30 -6.03
N PHE A 99 -7.39 -2.07 -6.89
CA PHE A 99 -7.53 -1.96 -8.33
C PHE A 99 -8.97 -2.35 -8.74
N SER A 100 -9.68 -1.42 -9.42
CA SER A 100 -11.13 -1.55 -9.69
C SER A 100 -11.43 -2.34 -10.94
N GLU A 101 -10.46 -2.56 -11.81
CA GLU A 101 -10.62 -3.30 -13.06
C GLU A 101 -10.41 -4.80 -12.85
N ASP A 102 -10.68 -5.56 -13.91
CA ASP A 102 -10.33 -6.97 -13.96
C ASP A 102 -8.84 -7.11 -13.58
N GLU A 103 -8.53 -8.06 -12.71
CA GLU A 103 -7.16 -8.29 -12.22
C GLU A 103 -6.14 -8.66 -13.31
N SER A 104 -6.57 -8.73 -14.59
CA SER A 104 -5.70 -9.01 -15.73
C SER A 104 -4.68 -7.88 -15.97
N LEU A 105 -3.47 -8.24 -16.34
CA LEU A 105 -2.48 -7.26 -16.78
C LEU A 105 -2.80 -6.80 -18.20
N LYS A 106 -2.88 -5.48 -18.40
CA LYS A 106 -3.04 -4.85 -19.69
C LYS A 106 -1.67 -4.47 -20.24
N THR A 107 -1.31 -5.02 -21.41
CA THR A 107 -0.09 -4.60 -22.09
C THR A 107 -0.44 -3.54 -23.13
N LEU A 108 0.16 -2.38 -22.99
CA LEU A 108 0.04 -1.27 -23.94
C LEU A 108 1.10 -1.36 -25.03
N LYS A 109 0.95 -0.49 -26.04
CA LYS A 109 2.02 -0.25 -27.01
C LYS A 109 3.29 0.15 -26.26
N ASP A 110 4.44 -0.16 -26.80
CA ASP A 110 5.76 0.17 -26.22
C ASP A 110 6.17 -0.64 -24.96
N GLY A 111 5.49 -1.75 -24.68
CA GLY A 111 5.89 -2.68 -23.63
C GLY A 111 5.51 -2.23 -22.21
N ILE A 112 4.67 -1.20 -22.07
CA ILE A 112 4.13 -0.79 -20.78
C ILE A 112 3.09 -1.82 -20.32
N VAL A 113 3.21 -2.28 -19.09
CA VAL A 113 2.26 -3.22 -18.47
C VAL A 113 1.60 -2.55 -17.28
N ILE A 114 0.27 -2.53 -17.29
CA ILE A 114 -0.55 -1.94 -16.22
C ILE A 114 -1.44 -3.02 -15.61
N GLY A 115 -1.53 -3.03 -14.28
CA GLY A 115 -2.42 -3.93 -13.58
C GLY A 115 -2.10 -4.05 -12.09
N SER A 116 -2.70 -5.04 -11.43
CA SER A 116 -2.47 -5.24 -10.00
C SER A 116 -1.04 -5.76 -9.73
N THR A 117 -0.43 -5.26 -8.66
CA THR A 117 0.87 -5.71 -8.16
C THR A 117 0.91 -7.22 -7.96
N ARG A 118 -0.18 -7.81 -7.44
CA ARG A 118 -0.32 -9.26 -7.23
C ARG A 118 -0.17 -10.05 -8.51
N LYS A 119 -0.84 -9.64 -9.59
CA LYS A 119 -0.72 -10.32 -10.89
C LYS A 119 0.64 -10.09 -11.54
N ALA A 120 1.18 -8.88 -11.40
CA ALA A 120 2.51 -8.56 -11.91
C ALA A 120 3.60 -9.41 -11.22
N MET A 121 3.52 -9.64 -9.92
CA MET A 121 4.43 -10.55 -9.21
C MET A 121 4.36 -11.99 -9.74
N GLN A 122 3.17 -12.47 -10.08
CA GLN A 122 3.00 -13.82 -10.63
C GLN A 122 3.56 -13.97 -12.05
N GLN A 123 3.40 -12.93 -12.90
CA GLN A 123 3.81 -12.99 -14.30
C GLN A 123 5.26 -12.55 -14.52
N TYR A 124 5.77 -11.65 -13.67
CA TYR A 124 7.10 -11.06 -13.78
C TYR A 124 7.88 -11.13 -12.46
N PRO A 125 8.05 -12.32 -11.86
CA PRO A 125 8.70 -12.47 -10.56
C PRO A 125 10.13 -11.92 -10.53
N GLU A 126 10.89 -12.08 -11.61
CA GLU A 126 12.27 -11.59 -11.69
C GLU A 126 12.37 -10.06 -11.61
N LEU A 127 11.38 -9.34 -12.20
CA LEU A 127 11.33 -7.87 -12.10
C LEU A 127 11.02 -7.44 -10.66
N PHE A 128 10.11 -8.15 -10.00
CA PHE A 128 9.81 -7.88 -8.59
C PHE A 128 11.02 -8.18 -7.69
N GLU A 129 11.68 -9.30 -7.88
CA GLU A 129 12.92 -9.61 -7.14
C GLU A 129 13.97 -8.50 -7.29
N LYS A 130 14.06 -7.90 -8.47
CA LYS A 130 15.07 -6.88 -8.76
C LYS A 130 14.69 -5.50 -8.22
N TYR A 131 13.43 -5.10 -8.33
CA TYR A 131 13.02 -3.70 -8.14
C TYR A 131 12.13 -3.44 -6.94
N PHE A 132 11.38 -4.42 -6.43
CA PHE A 132 10.49 -4.21 -5.30
C PHE A 132 11.27 -3.87 -4.04
N GLY A 133 10.84 -2.79 -3.36
CA GLY A 133 11.48 -2.34 -2.13
C GLY A 133 12.87 -1.70 -2.30
N THR A 134 13.30 -1.37 -3.53
CA THR A 134 14.60 -0.73 -3.77
C THR A 134 14.55 0.81 -3.68
N CYS A 135 13.35 1.40 -3.69
CA CYS A 135 13.19 2.84 -3.59
C CYS A 135 13.42 3.33 -2.16
N ASN A 136 14.41 4.16 -2.00
CA ASN A 136 14.71 5.06 -0.88
C ASN A 136 14.27 4.64 0.54
N VAL A 137 14.84 3.56 1.04
CA VAL A 137 14.56 3.03 2.39
C VAL A 137 15.04 3.99 3.49
N ASN A 138 15.97 4.91 3.20
CA ASN A 138 16.55 5.81 4.18
C ASN A 138 15.56 6.86 4.73
N ASP A 139 14.53 7.22 3.97
CA ASP A 139 13.46 8.14 4.38
C ASP A 139 12.16 7.40 4.75
N ALA A 140 12.20 6.09 4.89
CA ALA A 140 11.02 5.29 5.23
C ALA A 140 10.45 5.73 6.57
N ASN A 141 9.13 5.96 6.59
CA ASN A 141 8.36 6.30 7.76
C ASN A 141 7.26 5.26 7.97
N GLY A 142 6.51 5.36 9.06
CA GLY A 142 5.49 4.38 9.39
C GLY A 142 4.44 4.13 8.30
N PHE A 143 4.06 5.14 7.51
CA PHE A 143 3.14 4.93 6.38
C PHE A 143 3.79 4.11 5.26
N TYR A 144 5.05 4.38 4.95
CA TYR A 144 5.79 3.58 3.99
C TYR A 144 5.95 2.13 4.47
N ASP A 145 6.31 1.97 5.74
CA ASP A 145 6.56 0.66 6.33
C ASP A 145 5.27 -0.19 6.35
N ILE A 146 4.13 0.37 6.82
CA ILE A 146 2.87 -0.39 6.82
C ILE A 146 2.35 -0.67 5.41
N ASN A 147 2.50 0.27 4.47
CA ASN A 147 2.12 0.06 3.07
C ASN A 147 2.98 -1.01 2.39
N THR A 148 4.25 -1.15 2.79
CA THR A 148 5.13 -2.21 2.27
C THR A 148 4.80 -3.56 2.90
N ALA A 149 4.37 -3.57 4.16
CA ALA A 149 4.02 -4.78 4.88
C ALA A 149 2.71 -5.42 4.37
N LEU A 150 1.74 -4.60 3.98
CA LEU A 150 0.42 -5.01 3.48
C LEU A 150 0.34 -5.04 1.96
#